data_3a6757f4a2e6918ae4ca7bbf9fa03d72
#
_entry.id   3a6757f4a2e6918ae4ca7bbf9fa03d72
#
_cell.length_a   1.000
_cell.length_b   1.000
_cell.length_c   1.000
_cell.angle_alpha   90.00
_cell.angle_beta   90.00
_cell.angle_gamma   90.00
#
_symmetry.space_group_name_H-M   'P 1'
#
loop_
_entity.id
_entity.type
_entity.pdbx_description
1 polymer ?
#
loop_
_entity_poly.entity_id
_entity_poly.type
_entity_poly.pdbx_seq_one_letter_code
_entity_poly.pdbx_strand_id
1 'polypeptide(L)'
;MQARSALFDLYGDYLRPRGGRAPVAALVKLLAPLGIAPPAVRTAVSRMVRQGWLHPLRLVSGPGYLLTPKAARRLDEAAARIYRTGRSGWDGRFDLILLHDPLARKDANRLSYLGYGTLGEHAWVAPRAADDVDAVLDDAGVGYERFSAAHAAGSPGAAEVVGRAWDLSSLAESYETFVADLRPVVGAVNARSSDEEAYAARFRLVHAWRSFLFRDPQLPPSLLPPRWPGVSAAGFFDRHATRLRPAADRYVERCLQSVGKGGRVGFSDA
;
A
#
# COMPACT_ATOMS: atom_id res chain seq x y z
N MET A 1 -8.73 12.11 -3.43
CA MET A 1 -8.10 10.85 -3.93
C MET A 1 -7.81 10.98 -5.42
N GLN A 2 -6.61 10.58 -5.89
CA GLN A 2 -6.26 10.63 -7.32
C GLN A 2 -6.68 9.34 -8.04
N ALA A 3 -7.21 9.45 -9.26
CA ALA A 3 -7.70 8.31 -10.05
C ALA A 3 -6.67 7.19 -10.26
N ARG A 4 -5.39 7.54 -10.47
CA ARG A 4 -4.32 6.54 -10.63
C ARG A 4 -4.09 5.73 -9.36
N SER A 5 -4.00 6.39 -8.21
CA SER A 5 -3.82 5.72 -6.92
C SER A 5 -5.01 4.82 -6.60
N ALA A 6 -6.23 5.33 -6.84
CA ALA A 6 -7.45 4.53 -6.65
C ALA A 6 -7.50 3.29 -7.57
N LEU A 7 -7.02 3.39 -8.82
CA LEU A 7 -6.92 2.22 -9.70
C LEU A 7 -5.93 1.18 -9.16
N PHE A 8 -4.77 1.59 -8.65
CA PHE A 8 -3.84 0.65 -8.00
C PHE A 8 -4.48 -0.06 -6.81
N ASP A 9 -5.21 0.68 -5.98
CA ASP A 9 -5.91 0.12 -4.81
C ASP A 9 -7.01 -0.85 -5.24
N LEU A 10 -7.81 -0.47 -6.25
CA LEU A 10 -8.86 -1.31 -6.79
C LEU A 10 -8.31 -2.62 -7.36
N TYR A 11 -7.24 -2.55 -8.15
CA TYR A 11 -6.60 -3.74 -8.69
C TYR A 11 -5.97 -4.59 -7.60
N GLY A 12 -5.29 -3.98 -6.62
CA GLY A 12 -4.59 -4.71 -5.56
C GLY A 12 -5.54 -5.45 -4.62
N ASP A 13 -6.62 -4.79 -4.19
CA ASP A 13 -7.49 -5.31 -3.14
C ASP A 13 -8.67 -6.15 -3.68
N TYR A 14 -9.21 -5.79 -4.84
CA TYR A 14 -10.43 -6.42 -5.37
C TYR A 14 -10.24 -7.21 -6.67
N LEU A 15 -9.47 -6.69 -7.63
CA LEU A 15 -9.42 -7.29 -8.95
C LEU A 15 -8.34 -8.39 -9.06
N ARG A 16 -7.22 -8.25 -8.38
CA ARG A 16 -6.15 -9.27 -8.39
C ARG A 16 -6.64 -10.65 -7.96
N PRO A 17 -7.39 -10.82 -6.85
CA PRO A 17 -7.96 -12.11 -6.47
C PRO A 17 -8.99 -12.66 -7.49
N ARG A 18 -9.46 -11.80 -8.41
CA ARG A 18 -10.45 -12.12 -9.46
C ARG A 18 -9.82 -12.20 -10.86
N GLY A 19 -8.53 -12.52 -10.94
CA GLY A 19 -7.79 -12.68 -12.20
C GLY A 19 -7.23 -11.37 -12.79
N GLY A 20 -7.24 -10.27 -12.05
CA GLY A 20 -6.55 -9.03 -12.39
C GLY A 20 -7.08 -8.30 -13.62
N ARG A 21 -8.31 -8.58 -14.06
CA ARG A 21 -8.92 -8.02 -15.28
C ARG A 21 -10.26 -7.36 -14.97
N ALA A 22 -10.55 -6.26 -15.68
CA ALA A 22 -11.85 -5.60 -15.59
C ALA A 22 -12.18 -4.82 -16.86
N PRO A 23 -13.47 -4.76 -17.25
CA PRO A 23 -13.94 -3.86 -18.31
C PRO A 23 -13.86 -2.40 -17.84
N VAL A 24 -13.59 -1.49 -18.80
CA VAL A 24 -13.54 -0.03 -18.52
C VAL A 24 -14.80 0.46 -17.82
N ALA A 25 -15.97 0.00 -18.28
CA ALA A 25 -17.25 0.41 -17.70
C ALA A 25 -17.36 0.02 -16.22
N ALA A 26 -16.84 -1.14 -15.83
CA ALA A 26 -16.79 -1.55 -14.42
C ALA A 26 -15.82 -0.70 -13.61
N LEU A 27 -14.63 -0.37 -14.14
CA LEU A 27 -13.69 0.53 -13.47
C LEU A 27 -14.32 1.90 -13.19
N VAL A 28 -15.06 2.44 -14.15
CA VAL A 28 -15.78 3.71 -13.98
C VAL A 28 -16.84 3.60 -12.88
N LYS A 29 -17.66 2.52 -12.90
CA LYS A 29 -18.69 2.30 -11.87
C LYS A 29 -18.09 2.14 -10.47
N LEU A 30 -17.00 1.39 -10.34
CA LEU A 30 -16.34 1.13 -9.07
C LEU A 30 -15.67 2.38 -8.48
N LEU A 31 -15.23 3.33 -9.31
CA LEU A 31 -14.60 4.54 -8.85
C LEU A 31 -15.57 5.74 -8.67
N ALA A 32 -16.80 5.63 -9.19
CA ALA A 32 -17.82 6.67 -9.04
C ALA A 32 -18.19 6.99 -7.57
N PRO A 33 -18.40 6.00 -6.66
CA PRO A 33 -18.72 6.26 -5.25
C PRO A 33 -17.59 6.97 -4.48
N LEU A 34 -16.40 7.04 -5.08
CA LEU A 34 -15.24 7.74 -4.53
C LEU A 34 -15.12 9.18 -5.03
N GLY A 35 -16.08 9.64 -5.85
CA GLY A 35 -16.08 10.97 -6.46
C GLY A 35 -15.11 11.10 -7.65
N ILE A 36 -14.69 10.00 -8.28
CA ILE A 36 -13.76 10.01 -9.40
C ILE A 36 -14.56 9.99 -10.71
N ALA A 37 -14.48 11.09 -11.46
CA ALA A 37 -15.22 11.25 -12.70
C ALA A 37 -14.72 10.32 -13.84
N PRO A 38 -15.60 9.85 -14.74
CA PRO A 38 -15.23 8.93 -15.83
C PRO A 38 -14.07 9.38 -16.72
N PRO A 39 -13.90 10.68 -17.07
CA PRO A 39 -12.74 11.13 -17.84
C PRO A 39 -11.42 10.95 -17.09
N ALA A 40 -11.41 11.17 -15.76
CA ALA A 40 -10.23 10.98 -14.93
C ALA A 40 -9.82 9.50 -14.88
N VAL A 41 -10.79 8.58 -14.79
CA VAL A 41 -10.55 7.13 -14.84
C VAL A 41 -9.89 6.75 -16.17
N ARG A 42 -10.46 7.18 -17.30
CA ARG A 42 -9.92 6.86 -18.63
C ARG A 42 -8.50 7.38 -18.84
N THR A 43 -8.25 8.63 -18.41
CA THR A 43 -6.91 9.24 -18.46
C THR A 43 -5.91 8.46 -17.61
N ALA A 44 -6.30 8.08 -16.39
CA ALA A 44 -5.43 7.31 -15.50
C ALA A 44 -5.12 5.92 -16.08
N VAL A 45 -6.11 5.21 -16.61
CA VAL A 45 -5.94 3.92 -17.29
C VAL A 45 -4.97 4.04 -18.48
N SER A 46 -5.15 5.04 -19.35
CA SER A 46 -4.25 5.30 -20.49
C SER A 46 -2.79 5.52 -20.04
N ARG A 47 -2.59 6.27 -18.95
CA ARG A 47 -1.25 6.46 -18.36
C ARG A 47 -0.67 5.16 -17.81
N MET A 48 -1.48 4.36 -17.15
CA MET A 48 -1.06 3.06 -16.61
C MET A 48 -0.67 2.08 -17.72
N VAL A 49 -1.36 2.09 -18.85
CA VAL A 49 -0.98 1.30 -20.04
C VAL A 49 0.38 1.75 -20.58
N ARG A 50 0.58 3.05 -20.79
CA ARG A 50 1.88 3.59 -21.27
C ARG A 50 3.06 3.29 -20.33
N GLN A 51 2.80 3.16 -19.04
CA GLN A 51 3.80 2.82 -18.01
C GLN A 51 4.00 1.30 -17.83
N GLY A 52 3.29 0.48 -18.60
CA GLY A 52 3.39 -0.98 -18.53
C GLY A 52 2.78 -1.61 -17.27
N TRP A 53 1.83 -0.90 -16.62
CA TRP A 53 1.10 -1.45 -15.47
C TRP A 53 -0.15 -2.23 -15.87
N LEU A 54 -0.79 -1.81 -16.95
CA LEU A 54 -1.99 -2.43 -17.51
C LEU A 54 -1.76 -2.82 -18.98
N HIS A 55 -2.35 -3.92 -19.39
CA HIS A 55 -2.40 -4.37 -20.78
C HIS A 55 -3.85 -4.32 -21.28
N PRO A 56 -4.13 -3.67 -22.43
CA PRO A 56 -5.48 -3.66 -23.00
C PRO A 56 -5.86 -5.04 -23.50
N LEU A 57 -7.11 -5.43 -23.29
CA LEU A 57 -7.68 -6.67 -23.82
C LEU A 57 -9.14 -6.47 -24.16
N ARG A 58 -9.68 -7.35 -25.01
CA ARG A 58 -11.11 -7.41 -25.33
C ARG A 58 -11.76 -8.49 -24.47
N LEU A 59 -12.69 -8.10 -23.65
CA LEU A 59 -13.53 -9.00 -22.84
C LEU A 59 -14.87 -9.21 -23.57
N VAL A 60 -15.62 -10.24 -23.19
CA VAL A 60 -17.00 -10.46 -23.67
C VAL A 60 -17.87 -9.23 -23.44
N SER A 61 -17.62 -8.52 -22.34
CA SER A 61 -18.32 -7.28 -21.94
C SER A 61 -17.76 -6.00 -22.58
N GLY A 62 -16.84 -6.09 -23.55
CA GLY A 62 -16.24 -4.94 -24.26
C GLY A 62 -14.77 -4.69 -23.90
N PRO A 63 -14.26 -3.49 -24.18
CA PRO A 63 -12.87 -3.12 -23.87
C PRO A 63 -12.57 -3.24 -22.39
N GLY A 64 -11.42 -3.83 -22.05
CA GLY A 64 -10.98 -4.03 -20.68
C GLY A 64 -9.47 -3.95 -20.54
N TYR A 65 -8.99 -4.14 -19.31
CA TYR A 65 -7.58 -4.08 -18.96
C TYR A 65 -7.22 -5.19 -17.98
N LEU A 66 -6.02 -5.72 -18.16
CA LEU A 66 -5.41 -6.75 -17.32
C LEU A 66 -4.16 -6.18 -16.65
N LEU A 67 -3.93 -6.54 -15.40
CA LEU A 67 -2.64 -6.29 -14.74
C LEU A 67 -1.51 -7.01 -15.50
N THR A 68 -0.42 -6.28 -15.74
CA THR A 68 0.80 -6.92 -16.23
C THR A 68 1.47 -7.74 -15.13
N PRO A 69 2.32 -8.75 -15.46
CA PRO A 69 3.10 -9.47 -14.47
C PRO A 69 3.95 -8.55 -13.58
N LYS A 70 4.50 -7.46 -14.15
CA LYS A 70 5.22 -6.42 -13.41
C LYS A 70 4.33 -5.76 -12.35
N ALA A 71 3.10 -5.39 -12.72
CA ALA A 71 2.15 -4.77 -11.81
C ALA A 71 1.69 -5.75 -10.73
N ALA A 72 1.45 -7.00 -11.09
CA ALA A 72 1.04 -8.04 -10.14
C ALA A 72 2.12 -8.24 -9.06
N ARG A 73 3.38 -8.45 -9.44
CA ARG A 73 4.49 -8.56 -8.48
C ARG A 73 4.57 -7.37 -7.53
N ARG A 74 4.49 -6.14 -8.07
CA ARG A 74 4.55 -4.93 -7.22
C ARG A 74 3.39 -4.83 -6.23
N LEU A 75 2.19 -5.29 -6.62
CA LEU A 75 1.04 -5.36 -5.72
C LEU A 75 1.17 -6.49 -4.70
N ASP A 76 1.82 -7.61 -5.04
CA ASP A 76 2.11 -8.71 -4.12
C ASP A 76 3.09 -8.27 -3.02
N GLU A 77 4.17 -7.60 -3.38
CA GLU A 77 5.13 -6.99 -2.46
C GLU A 77 4.44 -6.00 -1.50
N ALA A 78 3.61 -5.11 -2.06
CA ALA A 78 2.85 -4.14 -1.27
C ALA A 78 1.85 -4.85 -0.33
N ALA A 79 1.11 -5.86 -0.80
CA ALA A 79 0.18 -6.62 0.02
C ALA A 79 0.88 -7.36 1.15
N ALA A 80 2.04 -7.98 0.89
CA ALA A 80 2.84 -8.63 1.92
C ALA A 80 3.23 -7.66 3.05
N ARG A 81 3.48 -6.39 2.75
CA ARG A 81 3.76 -5.35 3.76
C ARG A 81 2.52 -4.90 4.52
N ILE A 82 1.37 -4.73 3.82
CA ILE A 82 0.10 -4.33 4.45
C ILE A 82 -0.34 -5.34 5.51
N TYR A 83 -0.22 -6.63 5.21
CA TYR A 83 -0.76 -7.71 6.04
C TYR A 83 0.29 -8.42 6.88
N ARG A 84 1.57 -7.98 6.86
CA ARG A 84 2.59 -8.45 7.80
C ARG A 84 2.38 -7.84 9.18
N THR A 85 1.38 -8.30 9.88
CA THR A 85 1.16 -8.02 11.30
C THR A 85 1.99 -8.94 12.23
N GLY A 86 2.68 -9.92 11.67
CA GLY A 86 3.56 -10.84 12.38
C GLY A 86 4.94 -10.22 12.62
N ARG A 87 5.06 -9.43 13.69
CA ARG A 87 6.33 -8.84 14.14
C ARG A 87 7.18 -9.93 14.80
N SER A 88 8.18 -10.47 14.09
CA SER A 88 9.17 -11.34 14.71
C SER A 88 10.01 -10.56 15.72
N GLY A 89 10.51 -11.23 16.76
CA GLY A 89 11.39 -10.65 17.78
C GLY A 89 12.61 -9.97 17.14
N TRP A 90 13.19 -8.99 17.82
CA TRP A 90 14.47 -8.37 17.46
C TRP A 90 15.60 -9.09 18.21
N ASP A 91 16.68 -9.40 17.52
CA ASP A 91 17.85 -10.11 18.05
C ASP A 91 18.85 -9.22 18.82
N GLY A 92 18.54 -7.90 18.93
CA GLY A 92 19.41 -6.93 19.56
C GLY A 92 20.47 -6.33 18.64
N ARG A 93 20.42 -6.63 17.34
CA ARG A 93 21.40 -6.16 16.36
C ARG A 93 20.72 -5.30 15.29
N PHE A 94 21.48 -4.33 14.79
CA PHE A 94 21.11 -3.53 13.64
C PHE A 94 21.96 -3.93 12.43
N ASP A 95 21.35 -3.90 11.26
CA ASP A 95 22.08 -3.86 10.00
C ASP A 95 22.49 -2.39 9.76
N LEU A 96 23.79 -2.11 9.80
CA LEU A 96 24.39 -0.79 9.63
C LEU A 96 25.08 -0.72 8.28
N ILE A 97 24.75 0.30 7.49
CA ILE A 97 25.40 0.60 6.22
C ILE A 97 26.19 1.89 6.37
N LEU A 98 27.46 1.84 6.00
CA LEU A 98 28.32 3.01 5.86
C LEU A 98 28.58 3.24 4.38
N LEU A 99 28.28 4.44 3.89
CA LEU A 99 28.42 4.84 2.50
C LEU A 99 29.70 5.67 2.31
N HIS A 100 30.43 5.43 1.22
CA HIS A 100 31.56 6.27 0.85
C HIS A 100 31.11 7.65 0.37
N ASP A 101 29.99 7.70 -0.38
CA ASP A 101 29.38 8.92 -0.87
C ASP A 101 27.87 8.97 -0.51
N PRO A 102 27.29 10.16 -0.32
CA PRO A 102 25.87 10.29 -0.06
C PRO A 102 25.00 9.75 -1.22
N LEU A 103 23.88 9.13 -0.88
CA LEU A 103 22.92 8.65 -1.88
C LEU A 103 22.16 9.80 -2.55
N ALA A 104 21.93 9.65 -3.84
CA ALA A 104 20.93 10.46 -4.52
C ALA A 104 19.53 10.24 -3.90
N ARG A 105 18.68 11.28 -3.89
CA ARG A 105 17.35 11.26 -3.27
C ARG A 105 16.49 10.05 -3.70
N LYS A 106 16.63 9.63 -4.96
CA LYS A 106 15.89 8.46 -5.49
C LYS A 106 16.26 7.18 -4.74
N ASP A 107 17.55 6.96 -4.50
CA ASP A 107 18.07 5.73 -3.91
C ASP A 107 17.94 5.76 -2.38
N ALA A 108 18.08 6.93 -1.75
CA ALA A 108 17.70 7.17 -0.36
C ALA A 108 16.23 6.79 -0.10
N ASN A 109 15.30 7.18 -0.99
CA ASN A 109 13.90 6.78 -0.89
C ASN A 109 13.70 5.26 -1.04
N ARG A 110 14.54 4.58 -1.83
CA ARG A 110 14.50 3.10 -1.94
C ARG A 110 14.94 2.44 -0.64
N LEU A 111 16.02 2.91 -0.01
CA LEU A 111 16.46 2.41 1.30
C LEU A 111 15.40 2.65 2.38
N SER A 112 14.82 3.86 2.43
CA SER A 112 13.71 4.15 3.36
C SER A 112 12.51 3.21 3.14
N TYR A 113 12.18 2.90 1.88
CA TYR A 113 11.14 1.92 1.55
C TYR A 113 11.49 0.51 2.06
N LEU A 114 12.75 0.12 2.09
CA LEU A 114 13.22 -1.14 2.66
C LEU A 114 13.24 -1.15 4.20
N GLY A 115 12.94 -0.02 4.84
CA GLY A 115 12.86 0.10 6.29
C GLY A 115 14.11 0.69 6.95
N TYR A 116 15.09 1.14 6.15
CA TYR A 116 16.28 1.81 6.70
C TYR A 116 15.98 3.26 7.07
N GLY A 117 16.49 3.66 8.23
CA GLY A 117 16.55 5.05 8.68
C GLY A 117 17.97 5.61 8.53
N THR A 118 18.11 6.92 8.46
CA THR A 118 19.41 7.57 8.32
C THR A 118 19.93 8.10 9.64
N LEU A 119 21.20 7.87 9.93
CA LEU A 119 21.95 8.48 11.05
C LEU A 119 22.82 9.66 10.58
N GLY A 120 22.62 10.12 9.36
CA GLY A 120 23.36 11.20 8.69
C GLY A 120 23.50 10.87 7.20
N GLU A 121 24.33 11.62 6.49
CA GLU A 121 24.46 11.48 5.04
C GLU A 121 25.09 10.14 4.60
N HIS A 122 25.98 9.59 5.43
CA HIS A 122 26.78 8.41 5.12
C HIS A 122 26.39 7.15 5.91
N ALA A 123 25.45 7.23 6.86
CA ALA A 123 25.12 6.09 7.72
C ALA A 123 23.64 5.78 7.70
N TRP A 124 23.30 4.52 7.40
CA TRP A 124 21.94 3.99 7.37
C TRP A 124 21.82 2.79 8.28
N VAL A 125 20.66 2.65 8.91
CA VAL A 125 20.44 1.60 9.91
C VAL A 125 19.05 0.99 9.73
N ALA A 126 18.96 -0.33 9.89
CA ALA A 126 17.69 -1.05 9.98
C ALA A 126 17.75 -2.09 11.11
N PRO A 127 16.62 -2.45 11.75
CA PRO A 127 16.61 -3.51 12.75
C PRO A 127 16.84 -4.91 12.16
N ARG A 128 16.82 -5.01 10.83
CA ARG A 128 17.11 -6.22 10.04
C ARG A 128 17.57 -5.86 8.65
N ALA A 129 18.46 -6.68 8.11
CA ALA A 129 18.81 -6.62 6.70
C ALA A 129 17.57 -6.88 5.82
N ALA A 130 17.40 -6.08 4.78
CA ALA A 130 16.43 -6.36 3.73
C ALA A 130 17.10 -7.18 2.61
N ASP A 131 16.37 -8.15 2.04
CA ASP A 131 16.92 -9.05 1.02
C ASP A 131 17.43 -8.30 -0.21
N ASP A 132 16.76 -7.20 -0.60
CA ASP A 132 17.08 -6.42 -1.80
C ASP A 132 18.04 -5.24 -1.55
N VAL A 133 18.63 -5.11 -0.36
CA VAL A 133 19.42 -3.90 -0.01
C VAL A 133 20.67 -3.76 -0.85
N ASP A 134 21.40 -4.86 -1.06
CA ASP A 134 22.63 -4.84 -1.85
C ASP A 134 22.35 -4.45 -3.31
N ALA A 135 21.28 -5.00 -3.91
CA ALA A 135 20.85 -4.62 -5.25
C ALA A 135 20.49 -3.12 -5.38
N VAL A 136 19.94 -2.52 -4.31
CA VAL A 136 19.65 -1.07 -4.30
C VAL A 136 20.93 -0.26 -4.26
N LEU A 137 21.93 -0.68 -3.47
CA LEU A 137 23.20 0.01 -3.32
C LEU A 137 24.09 -0.15 -4.58
N ASP A 138 24.12 -1.34 -5.16
CA ASP A 138 24.84 -1.62 -6.40
C ASP A 138 24.26 -0.79 -7.57
N ASP A 139 22.93 -0.73 -7.69
CA ASP A 139 22.25 0.12 -8.69
C ASP A 139 22.54 1.62 -8.49
N ALA A 140 22.77 2.05 -7.24
CA ALA A 140 23.14 3.44 -6.93
C ALA A 140 24.58 3.77 -7.33
N GLY A 141 25.44 2.75 -7.47
CA GLY A 141 26.83 2.90 -7.87
C GLY A 141 27.72 3.55 -6.81
N VAL A 142 27.33 3.47 -5.52
CA VAL A 142 28.11 4.01 -4.39
C VAL A 142 28.85 2.89 -3.67
N GLY A 143 30.08 3.16 -3.22
CA GLY A 143 30.82 2.24 -2.35
C GLY A 143 30.18 2.19 -0.96
N TYR A 144 30.15 1.00 -0.36
CA TYR A 144 29.57 0.84 0.98
C TYR A 144 30.21 -0.33 1.74
N GLU A 145 30.13 -0.27 3.07
CA GLU A 145 30.33 -1.41 3.96
C GLU A 145 29.06 -1.68 4.76
N ARG A 146 28.83 -2.98 5.07
CA ARG A 146 27.72 -3.41 5.91
C ARG A 146 28.19 -4.13 7.15
N PHE A 147 27.53 -3.85 8.28
CA PHE A 147 27.85 -4.43 9.56
C PHE A 147 26.58 -4.93 10.26
N SER A 148 26.67 -6.07 10.91
CA SER A 148 25.70 -6.44 11.94
C SER A 148 26.20 -5.87 13.28
N ALA A 149 25.60 -4.80 13.77
CA ALA A 149 26.03 -4.01 14.90
C ALA A 149 25.13 -4.20 16.12
N ALA A 150 25.73 -4.40 17.30
CA ALA A 150 25.04 -4.35 18.59
C ALA A 150 25.48 -3.12 19.36
N HIS A 151 24.64 -2.68 20.31
CA HIS A 151 25.01 -1.62 21.23
C HIS A 151 26.16 -2.05 22.13
N ALA A 152 27.14 -1.18 22.30
CA ALA A 152 28.17 -1.36 23.31
C ALA A 152 27.59 -1.11 24.72
N ALA A 153 28.05 -1.84 25.69
CA ALA A 153 27.68 -1.60 27.08
C ALA A 153 28.02 -0.16 27.50
N GLY A 154 27.07 0.51 28.16
CA GLY A 154 27.24 1.90 28.60
C GLY A 154 26.99 2.97 27.52
N SER A 155 26.69 2.58 26.28
CA SER A 155 26.24 3.53 25.25
C SER A 155 24.74 3.83 25.38
N PRO A 156 24.25 4.94 24.77
CA PRO A 156 22.83 5.20 24.68
C PRO A 156 22.08 4.00 24.11
N GLY A 157 20.88 3.73 24.63
CA GLY A 157 20.12 2.54 24.24
C GLY A 157 19.64 2.53 22.79
N ALA A 158 19.21 1.38 22.31
CA ALA A 158 18.68 1.21 20.94
C ALA A 158 17.54 2.19 20.63
N ALA A 159 16.73 2.59 21.62
CA ALA A 159 15.67 3.58 21.46
C ALA A 159 16.18 4.95 21.01
N GLU A 160 17.40 5.35 21.42
CA GLU A 160 18.00 6.62 21.01
C GLU A 160 18.45 6.57 19.53
N VAL A 161 19.03 5.45 19.10
CA VAL A 161 19.34 5.23 17.68
C VAL A 161 18.07 5.30 16.84
N VAL A 162 17.02 4.66 17.31
CA VAL A 162 15.71 4.66 16.64
C VAL A 162 15.13 6.08 16.55
N GLY A 163 15.15 6.85 17.63
CA GLY A 163 14.66 8.24 17.64
C GLY A 163 15.45 9.19 16.75
N ARG A 164 16.73 8.87 16.46
CA ARG A 164 17.56 9.64 15.53
C ARG A 164 17.35 9.22 14.07
N ALA A 165 17.15 7.94 13.83
CA ALA A 165 17.10 7.38 12.48
C ALA A 165 15.71 7.53 11.83
N TRP A 166 14.63 7.60 12.63
CA TRP A 166 13.26 7.71 12.13
C TRP A 166 12.48 8.79 12.89
N ASP A 167 11.69 9.56 12.15
CA ASP A 167 10.73 10.51 12.73
C ASP A 167 9.48 9.76 13.24
N LEU A 168 9.62 9.14 14.41
CA LEU A 168 8.53 8.41 15.05
C LEU A 168 7.41 9.32 15.54
N SER A 169 7.68 10.59 15.85
CA SER A 169 6.66 11.53 16.29
C SER A 169 5.67 11.83 15.16
N SER A 170 6.18 12.21 13.99
CA SER A 170 5.34 12.43 12.79
C SER A 170 4.59 11.17 12.36
N LEU A 171 5.19 10.00 12.52
CA LEU A 171 4.52 8.74 12.22
C LEU A 171 3.40 8.45 13.22
N ALA A 172 3.60 8.69 14.51
CA ALA A 172 2.59 8.55 15.57
C ALA A 172 1.39 9.45 15.31
N GLU A 173 1.61 10.75 15.06
CA GLU A 173 0.57 11.72 14.69
C GLU A 173 -0.22 11.28 13.46
N SER A 174 0.48 10.68 12.48
CA SER A 174 -0.17 10.17 11.27
C SER A 174 -1.12 8.99 11.56
N TYR A 175 -0.77 8.11 12.50
CA TYR A 175 -1.66 7.03 12.94
C TYR A 175 -2.86 7.55 13.70
N GLU A 176 -2.69 8.54 14.57
CA GLU A 176 -3.78 9.17 15.30
C GLU A 176 -4.75 9.89 14.35
N THR A 177 -4.21 10.68 13.41
CA THR A 177 -4.98 11.35 12.35
C THR A 177 -5.75 10.34 11.50
N PHE A 178 -5.11 9.25 11.09
CA PHE A 178 -5.77 8.17 10.34
C PHE A 178 -7.01 7.65 11.09
N VAL A 179 -6.89 7.36 12.38
CA VAL A 179 -8.02 6.86 13.17
C VAL A 179 -9.09 7.93 13.35
N ALA A 180 -8.70 9.19 13.61
CA ALA A 180 -9.63 10.30 13.79
C ALA A 180 -10.45 10.55 12.51
N ASP A 181 -9.80 10.61 11.35
CA ASP A 181 -10.44 10.91 10.07
C ASP A 181 -11.36 9.77 9.59
N LEU A 182 -10.94 8.51 9.80
CA LEU A 182 -11.67 7.37 9.28
C LEU A 182 -12.75 6.84 10.23
N ARG A 183 -12.68 7.15 11.52
CA ARG A 183 -13.70 6.74 12.51
C ARG A 183 -15.12 7.17 12.12
N PRO A 184 -15.41 8.43 11.77
CA PRO A 184 -16.74 8.82 11.33
C PRO A 184 -17.15 8.14 10.02
N VAL A 185 -16.22 7.95 9.08
CA VAL A 185 -16.48 7.32 7.78
C VAL A 185 -16.95 5.87 7.93
N VAL A 186 -16.21 5.07 8.71
CA VAL A 186 -16.57 3.66 8.93
C VAL A 186 -17.71 3.49 9.93
N GLY A 187 -17.87 4.44 10.88
CA GLY A 187 -18.96 4.47 11.87
C GLY A 187 -20.32 4.79 11.26
N ALA A 188 -20.37 5.56 10.18
CA ALA A 188 -21.60 5.84 9.45
C ALA A 188 -22.22 4.60 8.80
N VAL A 189 -21.40 3.58 8.48
CA VAL A 189 -21.87 2.33 7.83
C VAL A 189 -22.42 1.36 8.87
N ASN A 190 -23.71 1.06 8.76
CA ASN A 190 -24.47 0.19 9.65
C ASN A 190 -25.26 -0.88 8.86
N ALA A 191 -26.11 -1.66 9.53
CA ALA A 191 -26.88 -2.74 8.92
C ALA A 191 -27.90 -2.28 7.84
N ARG A 192 -28.25 -0.98 7.80
CA ARG A 192 -29.17 -0.40 6.81
C ARG A 192 -28.46 0.23 5.63
N SER A 193 -27.13 0.34 5.70
CA SER A 193 -26.32 0.92 4.63
C SER A 193 -26.26 0.00 3.42
N SER A 194 -26.22 0.60 2.23
CA SER A 194 -26.04 -0.11 0.98
C SER A 194 -24.65 -0.74 0.86
N ASP A 195 -24.52 -1.76 0.00
CA ASP A 195 -23.22 -2.35 -0.32
C ASP A 195 -22.28 -1.33 -0.97
N GLU A 196 -22.81 -0.32 -1.67
CA GLU A 196 -22.02 0.77 -2.27
C GLU A 196 -21.41 1.68 -1.20
N GLU A 197 -22.19 2.07 -0.17
CA GLU A 197 -21.69 2.86 0.95
C GLU A 197 -20.62 2.09 1.73
N ALA A 198 -20.84 0.81 1.98
CA ALA A 198 -19.86 -0.06 2.64
C ALA A 198 -18.56 -0.19 1.81
N TYR A 199 -18.70 -0.34 0.49
CA TYR A 199 -17.56 -0.36 -0.43
C TYR A 199 -16.78 0.94 -0.40
N ALA A 200 -17.47 2.09 -0.50
CA ALA A 200 -16.84 3.40 -0.50
C ALA A 200 -16.09 3.68 0.81
N ALA A 201 -16.68 3.33 1.94
CA ALA A 201 -16.06 3.48 3.26
C ALA A 201 -14.83 2.59 3.40
N ARG A 202 -14.94 1.29 3.02
CA ARG A 202 -13.82 0.36 3.07
C ARG A 202 -12.69 0.77 2.13
N PHE A 203 -13.03 1.24 0.93
CA PHE A 203 -12.03 1.70 -0.02
C PHE A 203 -11.22 2.88 0.53
N ARG A 204 -11.89 3.88 1.14
CA ARG A 204 -11.21 5.02 1.78
C ARG A 204 -10.31 4.57 2.93
N LEU A 205 -10.79 3.62 3.75
CA LEU A 205 -10.01 3.05 4.85
C LEU A 205 -8.72 2.37 4.33
N VAL A 206 -8.84 1.49 3.34
CA VAL A 206 -7.69 0.78 2.74
C VAL A 206 -6.74 1.76 2.05
N HIS A 207 -7.28 2.73 1.29
CA HIS A 207 -6.48 3.76 0.64
C HIS A 207 -5.64 4.58 1.61
N ALA A 208 -6.25 5.02 2.71
CA ALA A 208 -5.53 5.78 3.73
C ALA A 208 -4.48 4.92 4.45
N TRP A 209 -4.82 3.66 4.79
CA TRP A 209 -3.88 2.72 5.42
C TRP A 209 -2.65 2.44 4.56
N ARG A 210 -2.81 2.34 3.25
CA ARG A 210 -1.69 2.08 2.32
C ARG A 210 -0.64 3.19 2.31
N SER A 211 -0.95 4.40 2.77
CA SER A 211 0.05 5.46 2.90
C SER A 211 1.18 5.08 3.86
N PHE A 212 0.89 4.25 4.88
CA PHE A 212 1.89 3.76 5.84
C PHE A 212 2.89 2.77 5.25
N LEU A 213 2.57 2.11 4.11
CA LEU A 213 3.52 1.24 3.41
C LEU A 213 4.85 1.91 3.06
N PHE A 214 4.80 3.22 2.85
CA PHE A 214 5.95 4.03 2.43
C PHE A 214 6.55 4.84 3.58
N ARG A 215 5.91 4.84 4.75
CA ARG A 215 6.27 5.69 5.88
C ARG A 215 6.62 4.89 7.13
N ASP A 216 6.00 3.73 7.34
CA ASP A 216 6.26 2.89 8.50
C ASP A 216 7.46 1.97 8.22
N PRO A 217 8.59 2.13 8.94
CA PRO A 217 9.76 1.26 8.85
C PRO A 217 9.50 -0.15 9.40
N GLN A 218 8.33 -0.41 9.98
CA GLN A 218 7.94 -1.69 10.59
C GLN A 218 8.90 -2.14 11.70
N LEU A 219 9.27 -1.23 12.57
CA LEU A 219 10.16 -1.51 13.68
C LEU A 219 9.59 -2.60 14.61
N PRO A 220 10.45 -3.46 15.17
CA PRO A 220 10.07 -4.41 16.21
C PRO A 220 9.42 -3.70 17.41
N PRO A 221 8.44 -4.32 18.09
CA PRO A 221 7.77 -3.72 19.24
C PRO A 221 8.70 -3.29 20.36
N SER A 222 9.82 -4.00 20.55
CA SER A 222 10.85 -3.68 21.56
C SER A 222 11.62 -2.39 21.27
N LEU A 223 11.55 -1.87 20.05
CA LEU A 223 12.19 -0.63 19.61
C LEU A 223 11.22 0.55 19.55
N LEU A 224 9.92 0.32 19.75
CA LEU A 224 8.90 1.35 19.69
C LEU A 224 8.64 1.95 21.07
N PRO A 225 8.25 3.24 21.12
CA PRO A 225 7.82 3.87 22.37
C PRO A 225 6.67 3.11 23.05
N PRO A 226 6.56 3.18 24.39
CA PRO A 226 5.41 2.64 25.10
C PRO A 226 4.08 3.20 24.55
N ARG A 227 3.05 2.36 24.48
CA ARG A 227 1.72 2.73 23.97
C ARG A 227 1.74 3.26 22.52
N TRP A 228 2.57 2.66 21.68
CA TRP A 228 2.70 3.04 20.27
C TRP A 228 1.35 3.07 19.55
N PRO A 229 0.91 4.22 18.97
CA PRO A 229 -0.42 4.37 18.37
C PRO A 229 -0.63 3.50 17.11
N GLY A 230 0.45 3.08 16.43
CA GLY A 230 0.37 2.18 15.30
C GLY A 230 -0.30 0.83 15.62
N VAL A 231 -0.20 0.35 16.86
CA VAL A 231 -0.87 -0.90 17.28
C VAL A 231 -2.39 -0.72 17.32
N SER A 232 -2.86 0.36 17.92
CA SER A 232 -4.30 0.66 17.98
C SER A 232 -4.88 1.01 16.62
N ALA A 233 -4.11 1.70 15.77
CA ALA A 233 -4.48 2.02 14.39
C ALA A 233 -4.58 0.76 13.51
N ALA A 234 -3.65 -0.19 13.65
CA ALA A 234 -3.72 -1.48 12.97
C ALA A 234 -4.96 -2.27 13.40
N GLY A 235 -5.24 -2.36 14.70
CA GLY A 235 -6.45 -3.02 15.21
C GLY A 235 -7.76 -2.33 14.77
N PHE A 236 -7.75 -1.00 14.62
CA PHE A 236 -8.86 -0.26 14.04
C PHE A 236 -9.04 -0.61 12.56
N PHE A 237 -7.95 -0.58 11.78
CA PHE A 237 -7.97 -0.95 10.37
C PHE A 237 -8.50 -2.37 10.17
N ASP A 238 -7.91 -3.37 10.80
CA ASP A 238 -8.26 -4.79 10.63
C ASP A 238 -9.74 -5.06 10.94
N ARG A 239 -10.23 -4.54 12.05
CA ARG A 239 -11.62 -4.70 12.48
C ARG A 239 -12.61 -4.15 11.44
N HIS A 240 -12.37 -2.91 10.96
CA HIS A 240 -13.30 -2.27 10.04
C HIS A 240 -13.13 -2.76 8.60
N ALA A 241 -11.90 -3.05 8.15
CA ALA A 241 -11.64 -3.63 6.84
C ALA A 241 -12.31 -5.01 6.71
N THR A 242 -12.23 -5.84 7.75
CA THR A 242 -12.89 -7.16 7.80
C THR A 242 -14.40 -7.03 7.85
N ARG A 243 -14.95 -6.17 8.73
CA ARG A 243 -16.40 -5.95 8.87
C ARG A 243 -17.06 -5.51 7.57
N LEU A 244 -16.43 -4.61 6.82
CA LEU A 244 -16.99 -4.03 5.60
C LEU A 244 -16.75 -4.90 4.36
N ARG A 245 -15.86 -5.88 4.42
CA ARG A 245 -15.43 -6.70 3.27
C ARG A 245 -16.58 -7.40 2.56
N PRO A 246 -17.53 -8.11 3.24
CA PRO A 246 -18.56 -8.87 2.54
C PRO A 246 -19.49 -7.99 1.69
N ALA A 247 -19.92 -6.84 2.20
CA ALA A 247 -20.75 -5.90 1.46
C ALA A 247 -20.02 -5.25 0.29
N ALA A 248 -18.74 -4.88 0.51
CA ALA A 248 -17.89 -4.33 -0.54
C ALA A 248 -17.67 -5.35 -1.68
N ASP A 249 -17.44 -6.61 -1.36
CA ASP A 249 -17.27 -7.67 -2.37
C ASP A 249 -18.56 -7.88 -3.19
N ARG A 250 -19.75 -7.85 -2.58
CA ARG A 250 -21.03 -7.92 -3.31
C ARG A 250 -21.20 -6.73 -4.26
N TYR A 251 -20.83 -5.52 -3.86
CA TYR A 251 -20.87 -4.36 -4.75
C TYR A 251 -19.94 -4.52 -5.94
N VAL A 252 -18.70 -4.94 -5.69
CA VAL A 252 -17.71 -5.19 -6.76
C VAL A 252 -18.23 -6.23 -7.74
N GLU A 253 -18.76 -7.34 -7.26
CA GLU A 253 -19.28 -8.42 -8.08
C GLU A 253 -20.42 -7.92 -8.97
N ARG A 254 -21.40 -7.18 -8.41
CA ARG A 254 -22.49 -6.58 -9.22
C ARG A 254 -21.98 -5.63 -10.29
N CYS A 255 -20.96 -4.81 -9.99
CA CYS A 255 -20.38 -3.91 -10.99
C CYS A 255 -19.69 -4.66 -12.13
N LEU A 256 -19.01 -5.77 -11.84
CA LEU A 256 -18.37 -6.60 -12.85
C LEU A 256 -19.39 -7.35 -13.73
N GLN A 257 -20.46 -7.88 -13.12
CA GLN A 257 -21.51 -8.64 -13.84
C GLN A 257 -22.45 -7.74 -14.64
N SER A 258 -22.77 -6.55 -14.16
CA SER A 258 -23.71 -5.63 -14.83
C SER A 258 -23.24 -5.16 -16.21
N VAL A 259 -21.95 -5.25 -16.47
CA VAL A 259 -21.34 -4.90 -17.76
C VAL A 259 -21.42 -6.09 -18.74
N GLY A 260 -21.51 -7.34 -18.22
CA GLY A 260 -21.65 -8.54 -19.05
C GLY A 260 -23.06 -8.77 -19.62
N LYS A 261 -24.10 -8.19 -19.01
CA LYS A 261 -25.50 -8.37 -19.44
C LYS A 261 -25.99 -7.35 -20.49
N GLY A 262 -25.22 -6.27 -20.74
CA GLY A 262 -25.58 -5.23 -21.70
C GLY A 262 -25.26 -5.54 -23.18
N GLY A 263 -24.77 -6.72 -23.51
CA GLY A 263 -24.30 -7.10 -24.83
C GLY A 263 -25.23 -8.04 -25.63
N ARG A 264 -26.46 -8.30 -25.21
CA ARG A 264 -27.44 -8.97 -26.06
C ARG A 264 -28.32 -7.93 -26.76
N VAL A 265 -27.78 -7.29 -27.78
CA VAL A 265 -28.59 -6.74 -28.86
C VAL A 265 -28.81 -7.89 -29.85
N GLY A 266 -30.07 -8.30 -29.98
CA GLY A 266 -30.48 -9.33 -30.89
C GLY A 266 -30.11 -8.97 -32.33
N PHE A 267 -29.38 -9.86 -33.00
CA PHE A 267 -29.45 -9.93 -34.46
C PHE A 267 -30.77 -10.66 -34.77
N SER A 268 -31.74 -9.90 -35.24
CA SER A 268 -32.89 -10.40 -35.94
C SER A 268 -32.41 -10.80 -37.33
N ASP A 269 -32.57 -12.07 -37.67
CA ASP A 269 -32.43 -12.54 -39.03
C ASP A 269 -33.49 -11.86 -39.90
N ALA A 270 -33.04 -11.22 -40.95
CA ALA A 270 -33.82 -10.94 -42.18
C ALA A 270 -32.88 -11.01 -43.39
#